data_9f649a069126f13855d06d0b1d99183b
#
_entry.id   9f649a069126f13855d06d0b1d99183b
#
_cell.length_a   1.000
_cell.length_b   1.000
_cell.length_c   1.000
_cell.angle_alpha   90.00
_cell.angle_beta   90.00
_cell.angle_gamma   90.00
#
_symmetry.space_group_name_H-M   'P 1'
#
loop_
_entity.id
_entity.type
_entity.pdbx_description
1 polymer ?
#
loop_
_entity_poly.entity_id
_entity_poly.type
_entity_poly.pdbx_seq_one_letter_code
_entity_poly.pdbx_strand_id
1 'polypeptide(L)'
;VGASGILSVTPYYNRPSQQGLLQHFTRIAECTDLPVMLYDIPIRSGREIETETILGLAHNLKNIVALKDAAGDPSETASLLSQSPDGFEIYSGDDSLNLALLSIGASGVVGVATHWTGAEHQNLANAITSGDYETAKKINQSLQDSYAFESTLDAPNPIPTKVMMNLLGFNVGNGRPPMDTVPEGLVEKAQSIVSATIVGSQMGSA
;
A
#
# COMPACT_ATOMS: atom_id res chain seq x y z
N VAL A 1 22.18 -9.62 1.01
CA VAL A 1 21.94 -8.32 0.33
C VAL A 1 21.65 -7.18 1.34
N GLY A 2 21.63 -7.46 2.66
CA GLY A 2 21.45 -6.44 3.70
C GLY A 2 20.01 -5.99 3.91
N ALA A 3 19.01 -6.81 3.57
CA ALA A 3 17.62 -6.52 3.89
C ALA A 3 17.40 -6.52 5.41
N SER A 4 16.58 -5.59 5.92
CA SER A 4 16.23 -5.49 7.34
C SER A 4 14.90 -6.16 7.69
N GLY A 5 14.13 -6.57 6.69
CA GLY A 5 12.84 -7.25 6.83
C GLY A 5 12.37 -7.84 5.51
N ILE A 6 11.28 -8.57 5.57
CA ILE A 6 10.67 -9.27 4.43
C ILE A 6 9.21 -8.84 4.30
N LEU A 7 8.79 -8.49 3.09
CA LEU A 7 7.38 -8.38 2.71
C LEU A 7 6.99 -9.63 1.91
N SER A 8 6.03 -10.39 2.41
CA SER A 8 5.59 -11.64 1.81
C SER A 8 4.13 -11.60 1.40
N VAL A 9 3.87 -11.61 0.09
CA VAL A 9 2.52 -11.59 -0.47
C VAL A 9 1.85 -12.96 -0.38
N THR A 10 0.53 -12.96 -0.24
CA THR A 10 -0.32 -14.16 -0.41
C THR A 10 0.03 -14.92 -1.69
N PRO A 11 0.19 -16.26 -1.66
CA PRO A 11 0.39 -17.04 -2.88
C PRO A 11 -0.72 -16.76 -3.90
N TYR A 12 -0.33 -16.29 -5.08
CA TYR A 12 -1.24 -15.93 -6.16
C TYR A 12 -1.48 -17.12 -7.11
N TYR A 13 -2.53 -17.04 -7.91
CA TYR A 13 -2.96 -18.01 -8.90
C TYR A 13 -3.56 -19.31 -8.31
N ASN A 14 -2.85 -20.02 -7.41
CA ASN A 14 -3.24 -21.33 -6.89
C ASN A 14 -4.32 -21.28 -5.77
N ARG A 15 -4.62 -20.09 -5.22
CA ARG A 15 -5.71 -19.83 -4.27
C ARG A 15 -5.78 -20.85 -3.12
N PRO A 16 -4.76 -20.98 -2.28
CA PRO A 16 -4.72 -22.01 -1.22
C PRO A 16 -5.84 -21.80 -0.20
N SER A 17 -6.14 -22.87 0.58
CA SER A 17 -7.02 -22.77 1.74
C SER A 17 -6.37 -21.93 2.85
N GLN A 18 -7.14 -21.47 3.85
CA GLN A 18 -6.60 -20.75 5.00
C GLN A 18 -5.55 -21.58 5.76
N GLN A 19 -5.79 -22.87 5.92
CA GLN A 19 -4.79 -23.78 6.48
C GLN A 19 -3.50 -23.84 5.63
N GLY A 20 -3.63 -23.77 4.30
CA GLY A 20 -2.49 -23.68 3.39
C GLY A 20 -1.73 -22.36 3.52
N LEU A 21 -2.44 -21.23 3.70
CA LEU A 21 -1.83 -19.93 3.98
C LEU A 21 -1.10 -19.93 5.32
N LEU A 22 -1.71 -20.47 6.37
CA LEU A 22 -1.09 -20.62 7.68
C LEU A 22 0.25 -21.38 7.57
N GLN A 23 0.25 -22.54 6.91
CA GLN A 23 1.46 -23.33 6.71
C GLN A 23 2.51 -22.61 5.86
N HIS A 24 2.08 -21.90 4.81
CA HIS A 24 2.97 -21.15 3.91
C HIS A 24 3.73 -20.06 4.66
N PHE A 25 3.02 -19.19 5.38
CA PHE A 25 3.64 -18.09 6.10
C PHE A 25 4.43 -18.58 7.33
N THR A 26 3.99 -19.66 7.98
CA THR A 26 4.80 -20.31 9.03
C THR A 26 6.16 -20.73 8.50
N ARG A 27 6.22 -21.40 7.36
CA ARG A 27 7.49 -21.81 6.75
C ARG A 27 8.37 -20.62 6.34
N ILE A 28 7.78 -19.53 5.87
CA ILE A 28 8.52 -18.30 5.57
C ILE A 28 9.13 -17.73 6.86
N ALA A 29 8.35 -17.62 7.92
CA ALA A 29 8.82 -17.11 9.20
C ALA A 29 9.93 -17.98 9.80
N GLU A 30 9.85 -19.30 9.65
CA GLU A 30 10.86 -20.25 10.13
C GLU A 30 12.19 -20.22 9.33
N CYS A 31 12.18 -19.66 8.11
CA CYS A 31 13.39 -19.56 7.27
C CYS A 31 14.29 -18.38 7.62
N THR A 32 13.89 -17.49 8.53
CA THR A 32 14.62 -16.24 8.81
C THR A 32 14.35 -15.72 10.20
N ASP A 33 15.31 -15.00 10.78
CA ASP A 33 15.14 -14.20 11.99
C ASP A 33 14.68 -12.76 11.70
N LEU A 34 14.60 -12.36 10.43
CA LEU A 34 14.15 -11.02 10.04
C LEU A 34 12.66 -10.84 10.32
N PRO A 35 12.22 -9.60 10.62
CA PRO A 35 10.81 -9.29 10.70
C PRO A 35 10.11 -9.52 9.35
N VAL A 36 8.93 -10.11 9.40
CA VAL A 36 8.11 -10.44 8.23
C VAL A 36 6.82 -9.64 8.29
N MET A 37 6.54 -8.89 7.24
CA MET A 37 5.26 -8.24 6.97
C MET A 37 4.48 -9.14 6.01
N LEU A 38 3.29 -9.56 6.41
CA LEU A 38 2.34 -10.21 5.51
C LEU A 38 1.81 -9.20 4.50
N TYR A 39 1.43 -9.65 3.32
CA TYR A 39 0.78 -8.79 2.33
C TYR A 39 -0.47 -9.45 1.79
N ASP A 40 -1.62 -8.88 2.14
CA ASP A 40 -2.91 -9.30 1.64
C ASP A 40 -3.39 -8.36 0.53
N ILE A 41 -3.64 -8.95 -0.66
CA ILE A 41 -4.13 -8.25 -1.85
C ILE A 41 -4.97 -9.20 -2.71
N PRO A 42 -6.21 -9.51 -2.29
CA PRO A 42 -7.04 -10.54 -2.93
C PRO A 42 -7.37 -10.23 -4.40
N ILE A 43 -7.43 -8.95 -4.79
CA ILE A 43 -7.65 -8.56 -6.20
C ILE A 43 -6.52 -9.06 -7.13
N ARG A 44 -5.32 -9.31 -6.62
CA ARG A 44 -4.18 -9.84 -7.38
C ARG A 44 -3.88 -11.29 -7.07
N SER A 45 -3.97 -11.69 -5.81
CA SER A 45 -3.70 -13.07 -5.38
C SER A 45 -4.85 -14.02 -5.68
N GLY A 46 -6.09 -13.52 -5.74
CA GLY A 46 -7.31 -14.32 -5.86
C GLY A 46 -7.71 -15.01 -4.57
N ARG A 47 -6.99 -14.77 -3.46
CA ARG A 47 -7.29 -15.32 -2.13
C ARG A 47 -6.93 -14.29 -1.05
N GLU A 48 -7.88 -14.00 -0.20
CA GLU A 48 -7.73 -13.20 1.02
C GLU A 48 -7.15 -14.03 2.15
N ILE A 49 -6.40 -13.40 3.05
CA ILE A 49 -5.97 -13.98 4.32
C ILE A 49 -7.04 -13.60 5.35
N GLU A 50 -7.86 -14.57 5.77
CA GLU A 50 -8.90 -14.34 6.77
C GLU A 50 -8.31 -13.84 8.11
N THR A 51 -9.04 -12.99 8.81
CA THR A 51 -8.63 -12.38 10.09
C THR A 51 -8.08 -13.43 11.08
N GLU A 52 -8.74 -14.56 11.23
CA GLU A 52 -8.30 -15.65 12.14
C GLU A 52 -6.94 -16.24 11.71
N THR A 53 -6.66 -16.30 10.41
CA THR A 53 -5.37 -16.78 9.91
C THR A 53 -4.25 -15.78 10.22
N ILE A 54 -4.50 -14.47 10.03
CA ILE A 54 -3.54 -13.41 10.37
C ILE A 54 -3.26 -13.42 11.88
N LEU A 55 -4.31 -13.45 12.71
CA LEU A 55 -4.19 -13.51 14.18
C LEU A 55 -3.43 -14.76 14.63
N GLY A 56 -3.73 -15.90 14.04
CA GLY A 56 -3.01 -17.15 14.33
C GLY A 56 -1.52 -17.06 14.04
N LEU A 57 -1.13 -16.41 12.94
CA LEU A 57 0.27 -16.17 12.59
C LEU A 57 0.91 -15.16 13.56
N ALA A 58 0.28 -14.01 13.78
CA ALA A 58 0.81 -12.92 14.60
C ALA A 58 1.00 -13.34 16.08
N HIS A 59 0.08 -14.11 16.65
CA HIS A 59 0.19 -14.57 18.04
C HIS A 59 1.22 -15.69 18.25
N ASN A 60 1.46 -16.53 17.26
CA ASN A 60 2.31 -17.71 17.42
C ASN A 60 3.74 -17.54 16.87
N LEU A 61 3.99 -16.57 16.01
CA LEU A 61 5.27 -16.40 15.34
C LEU A 61 5.83 -14.98 15.61
N LYS A 62 6.88 -14.90 16.42
CA LYS A 62 7.43 -13.63 16.92
C LYS A 62 7.96 -12.69 15.85
N ASN A 63 8.34 -13.21 14.70
CA ASN A 63 8.86 -12.42 13.59
C ASN A 63 7.80 -12.07 12.53
N ILE A 64 6.56 -12.53 12.67
CA ILE A 64 5.41 -11.98 11.95
C ILE A 64 4.96 -10.73 12.71
N VAL A 65 5.38 -9.56 12.24
CA VAL A 65 5.27 -8.29 13.00
C VAL A 65 4.31 -7.29 12.37
N ALA A 66 3.90 -7.52 11.13
CA ALA A 66 3.05 -6.55 10.44
C ALA A 66 2.22 -7.17 9.31
N LEU A 67 1.21 -6.42 8.90
CA LEU A 67 0.41 -6.64 7.71
C LEU A 67 0.45 -5.40 6.80
N LYS A 68 0.73 -5.57 5.51
CA LYS A 68 0.32 -4.64 4.46
C LYS A 68 -1.08 -5.06 4.00
N ASP A 69 -2.07 -4.25 4.32
CA ASP A 69 -3.48 -4.51 4.06
C ASP A 69 -3.94 -3.80 2.79
N ALA A 70 -4.26 -4.57 1.77
CA ALA A 70 -4.90 -4.15 0.53
C ALA A 70 -6.12 -5.05 0.21
N ALA A 71 -6.78 -5.57 1.25
CA ALA A 71 -7.98 -6.39 1.13
C ALA A 71 -9.21 -5.55 0.77
N GLY A 72 -9.25 -4.28 1.22
CA GLY A 72 -10.29 -3.33 0.82
C GLY A 72 -11.46 -3.21 1.80
N ASP A 73 -11.37 -3.79 3.01
CA ASP A 73 -12.40 -3.71 4.03
C ASP A 73 -11.90 -3.08 5.35
N PRO A 74 -12.07 -1.74 5.54
CA PRO A 74 -11.68 -1.10 6.79
C PRO A 74 -12.38 -1.64 8.04
N SER A 75 -13.55 -2.27 7.92
CA SER A 75 -14.25 -2.88 9.06
C SER A 75 -13.53 -4.14 9.53
N GLU A 76 -13.06 -4.97 8.61
CA GLU A 76 -12.22 -6.12 8.95
C GLU A 76 -10.87 -5.68 9.52
N THR A 77 -10.24 -4.65 8.93
CA THR A 77 -9.01 -4.06 9.48
C THR A 77 -9.20 -3.58 10.93
N ALA A 78 -10.31 -2.91 11.23
CA ALA A 78 -10.61 -2.47 12.60
C ALA A 78 -10.78 -3.65 13.56
N SER A 79 -11.45 -4.71 13.12
CA SER A 79 -11.60 -5.96 13.89
C SER A 79 -10.24 -6.62 14.15
N LEU A 80 -9.39 -6.71 13.13
CA LEU A 80 -8.05 -7.26 13.22
C LEU A 80 -7.18 -6.46 14.21
N LEU A 81 -7.18 -5.13 14.12
CA LEU A 81 -6.45 -4.23 15.04
C LEU A 81 -6.85 -4.48 16.50
N SER A 82 -8.15 -4.66 16.76
CA SER A 82 -8.66 -4.85 18.12
C SER A 82 -8.24 -6.16 18.79
N GLN A 83 -7.78 -7.14 18.00
CA GLN A 83 -7.44 -8.50 18.43
C GLN A 83 -5.96 -8.85 18.23
N SER A 84 -5.21 -7.97 17.55
CA SER A 84 -3.79 -8.19 17.28
C SER A 84 -2.94 -8.13 18.57
N PRO A 85 -1.84 -8.89 18.62
CA PRO A 85 -0.91 -8.78 19.75
C PRO A 85 -0.24 -7.41 19.80
N ASP A 86 0.20 -7.01 21.01
CA ASP A 86 0.95 -5.77 21.20
C ASP A 86 2.16 -5.71 20.27
N GLY A 87 2.31 -4.59 19.56
CA GLY A 87 3.41 -4.34 18.63
C GLY A 87 3.21 -4.93 17.22
N PHE A 88 2.08 -5.58 16.92
CA PHE A 88 1.74 -5.91 15.55
C PHE A 88 1.21 -4.68 14.83
N GLU A 89 1.78 -4.36 13.69
CA GLU A 89 1.48 -3.14 12.94
C GLU A 89 0.71 -3.44 11.65
N ILE A 90 -0.27 -2.59 11.33
CA ILE A 90 -1.00 -2.65 10.05
C ILE A 90 -0.67 -1.42 9.22
N TYR A 91 -0.31 -1.64 7.97
CA TYR A 91 -0.03 -0.59 6.99
C TYR A 91 -1.04 -0.65 5.85
N SER A 92 -1.59 0.51 5.47
CA SER A 92 -2.42 0.57 4.28
C SER A 92 -1.62 0.19 3.04
N GLY A 93 -2.15 -0.72 2.25
CA GLY A 93 -1.61 -1.16 0.96
C GLY A 93 -2.43 -0.69 -0.24
N ASP A 94 -3.51 0.06 0.02
CA ASP A 94 -4.40 0.68 -0.96
C ASP A 94 -4.44 2.19 -0.71
N ASP A 95 -3.89 2.97 -1.63
CA ASP A 95 -3.76 4.41 -1.46
C ASP A 95 -5.10 5.12 -1.31
N SER A 96 -6.15 4.63 -1.95
CA SER A 96 -7.51 5.19 -1.84
C SER A 96 -8.11 5.01 -0.44
N LEU A 97 -7.62 4.06 0.35
CA LEU A 97 -8.06 3.76 1.71
C LEU A 97 -7.15 4.35 2.80
N ASN A 98 -6.07 5.05 2.43
CA ASN A 98 -5.09 5.57 3.40
C ASN A 98 -5.74 6.40 4.52
N LEU A 99 -6.65 7.33 4.18
CA LEU A 99 -7.35 8.13 5.19
C LEU A 99 -8.16 7.25 6.15
N ALA A 100 -8.90 6.29 5.63
CA ALA A 100 -9.77 5.41 6.42
C ALA A 100 -8.93 4.53 7.36
N LEU A 101 -7.92 3.83 6.82
CA LEU A 101 -7.09 2.91 7.60
C LEU A 101 -6.24 3.63 8.65
N LEU A 102 -5.64 4.78 8.33
CA LEU A 102 -4.93 5.61 9.31
C LEU A 102 -5.86 6.09 10.43
N SER A 103 -7.11 6.47 10.10
CA SER A 103 -8.09 6.95 11.08
C SER A 103 -8.53 5.88 12.07
N ILE A 104 -8.47 4.60 11.72
CA ILE A 104 -8.82 3.48 12.61
C ILE A 104 -7.60 2.87 13.32
N GLY A 105 -6.38 3.40 13.09
CA GLY A 105 -5.19 3.01 13.82
C GLY A 105 -4.11 2.28 13.03
N ALA A 106 -4.17 2.27 11.69
CA ALA A 106 -3.04 1.79 10.90
C ALA A 106 -1.78 2.63 11.17
N SER A 107 -0.63 1.97 11.24
CA SER A 107 0.67 2.58 11.60
C SER A 107 1.28 3.43 10.49
N GLY A 108 0.84 3.23 9.23
CA GLY A 108 1.37 3.94 8.09
C GLY A 108 0.84 3.42 6.76
N VAL A 109 1.56 3.75 5.69
CA VAL A 109 1.18 3.38 4.32
C VAL A 109 2.35 2.74 3.57
N VAL A 110 2.05 1.79 2.71
CA VAL A 110 2.97 1.18 1.73
C VAL A 110 2.31 1.29 0.36
N GLY A 111 2.26 2.52 -0.15
CA GLY A 111 1.46 2.91 -1.31
C GLY A 111 2.22 2.90 -2.63
N VAL A 112 1.49 3.13 -3.70
CA VAL A 112 1.98 3.32 -5.07
C VAL A 112 2.17 4.81 -5.37
N ALA A 113 1.14 5.64 -5.11
CA ALA A 113 1.22 7.09 -5.32
C ALA A 113 2.26 7.77 -4.42
N THR A 114 2.68 7.14 -3.34
CA THR A 114 3.76 7.58 -2.48
C THR A 114 5.09 7.83 -3.21
N HIS A 115 5.28 7.25 -4.40
CA HIS A 115 6.46 7.50 -5.23
C HIS A 115 6.54 8.95 -5.74
N TRP A 116 5.43 9.65 -5.87
CA TRP A 116 5.39 11.04 -6.36
C TRP A 116 4.63 11.99 -5.44
N THR A 117 3.89 11.48 -4.46
CA THR A 117 3.14 12.25 -3.45
C THR A 117 3.53 11.83 -2.02
N GLY A 118 4.79 11.44 -1.81
CA GLY A 118 5.26 10.94 -0.51
C GLY A 118 5.17 11.99 0.60
N ALA A 119 5.43 13.26 0.29
CA ALA A 119 5.32 14.35 1.25
C ALA A 119 3.87 14.57 1.71
N GLU A 120 2.91 14.51 0.77
CA GLU A 120 1.48 14.63 1.04
C GLU A 120 0.99 13.45 1.90
N HIS A 121 1.45 12.23 1.64
CA HIS A 121 1.11 11.06 2.46
C HIS A 121 1.69 11.19 3.88
N GLN A 122 2.91 11.70 4.02
CA GLN A 122 3.47 11.97 5.35
C GLN A 122 2.65 13.03 6.10
N ASN A 123 2.25 14.10 5.41
CA ASN A 123 1.41 15.15 5.98
C ASN A 123 0.01 14.61 6.35
N LEU A 124 -0.56 13.70 5.54
CA LEU A 124 -1.81 13.02 5.85
C LEU A 124 -1.70 12.22 7.16
N ALA A 125 -0.65 11.41 7.29
CA ALA A 125 -0.41 10.61 8.49
C ALA A 125 -0.20 11.51 9.72
N ASN A 126 0.57 12.59 9.59
CA ASN A 126 0.80 13.57 10.66
C ASN A 126 -0.51 14.26 11.10
N ALA A 127 -1.36 14.65 10.14
CA ALA A 127 -2.64 15.29 10.43
C ALA A 127 -3.58 14.35 11.20
N ILE A 128 -3.67 13.08 10.79
CA ILE A 128 -4.45 12.06 11.53
C ILE A 128 -3.89 11.88 12.95
N THR A 129 -2.58 11.70 13.09
CA THR A 129 -1.94 11.47 14.39
C THR A 129 -2.12 12.65 15.35
N SER A 130 -2.16 13.89 14.82
CA SER A 130 -2.43 15.09 15.62
C SER A 130 -3.91 15.38 15.85
N GLY A 131 -4.83 14.62 15.27
CA GLY A 131 -6.27 14.83 15.35
C GLY A 131 -6.80 15.95 14.45
N ASP A 132 -5.99 16.46 13.50
CA ASP A 132 -6.41 17.49 12.54
C ASP A 132 -7.10 16.84 11.32
N TYR A 133 -8.31 16.34 11.53
CA TYR A 133 -9.09 15.68 10.50
C TYR A 133 -9.52 16.60 9.35
N GLU A 134 -9.63 17.91 9.58
CA GLU A 134 -9.95 18.86 8.49
C GLU A 134 -8.79 18.99 7.51
N THR A 135 -7.56 19.06 8.00
CA THR A 135 -6.36 19.03 7.14
C THR A 135 -6.21 17.67 6.47
N ALA A 136 -6.38 16.56 7.20
CA ALA A 136 -6.32 15.21 6.63
C ALA A 136 -7.30 15.03 5.47
N LYS A 137 -8.54 15.48 5.63
CA LYS A 137 -9.58 15.43 4.60
C LYS A 137 -9.17 16.21 3.35
N LYS A 138 -8.64 17.43 3.51
CA LYS A 138 -8.19 18.27 2.38
C LYS A 138 -7.04 17.61 1.62
N ILE A 139 -6.05 17.06 2.34
CA ILE A 139 -4.93 16.34 1.72
C ILE A 139 -5.46 15.13 0.95
N ASN A 140 -6.30 14.30 1.56
CA ASN A 140 -6.88 13.14 0.88
C ASN A 140 -7.67 13.53 -0.38
N GLN A 141 -8.41 14.66 -0.35
CA GLN A 141 -9.12 15.17 -1.52
C GLN A 141 -8.16 15.59 -2.63
N SER A 142 -7.02 16.20 -2.31
CA SER A 142 -6.02 16.60 -3.32
C SER A 142 -5.27 15.43 -3.95
N LEU A 143 -5.28 14.26 -3.32
CA LEU A 143 -4.61 13.04 -3.80
C LEU A 143 -5.48 12.18 -4.74
N GLN A 144 -6.77 12.49 -4.89
CA GLN A 144 -7.70 11.61 -5.63
C GLN A 144 -7.28 11.37 -7.08
N ASP A 145 -6.74 12.38 -7.78
CA ASP A 145 -6.25 12.21 -9.14
C ASP A 145 -5.03 11.28 -9.22
N SER A 146 -4.16 11.30 -8.20
CA SER A 146 -3.03 10.36 -8.08
C SER A 146 -3.50 8.93 -7.84
N TYR A 147 -4.50 8.75 -7.00
CA TYR A 147 -5.10 7.43 -6.73
C TYR A 147 -5.79 6.86 -7.97
N ALA A 148 -6.55 7.68 -8.69
CA ALA A 148 -7.19 7.27 -9.93
C ALA A 148 -6.19 7.00 -11.09
N PHE A 149 -4.99 7.58 -11.01
CA PHE A 149 -3.94 7.40 -12.01
C PHE A 149 -3.13 6.13 -11.80
N GLU A 150 -2.85 5.75 -10.57
CA GLU A 150 -1.83 4.74 -10.20
C GLU A 150 -2.09 3.34 -10.74
N SER A 151 -3.36 2.98 -10.99
CA SER A 151 -3.73 1.68 -11.55
C SER A 151 -5.13 1.71 -12.16
N THR A 152 -5.22 1.37 -13.45
CA THR A 152 -6.49 1.19 -14.17
C THR A 152 -6.49 -0.16 -14.90
N LEU A 153 -7.62 -0.55 -15.49
CA LEU A 153 -7.68 -1.77 -16.31
C LEU A 153 -6.79 -1.66 -17.55
N ASP A 154 -6.70 -0.48 -18.17
CA ASP A 154 -5.91 -0.25 -19.38
C ASP A 154 -4.42 0.00 -19.06
N ALA A 155 -4.15 0.52 -17.87
CA ALA A 155 -2.80 0.81 -17.39
C ALA A 155 -2.64 0.31 -15.94
N PRO A 156 -2.52 -1.00 -15.72
CA PRO A 156 -2.32 -1.53 -14.38
C PRO A 156 -0.92 -1.16 -13.85
N ASN A 157 -0.81 -0.95 -12.53
CA ASN A 157 0.48 -0.77 -11.89
C ASN A 157 1.40 -1.98 -12.21
N PRO A 158 2.68 -1.79 -12.67
CA PRO A 158 3.51 -0.59 -12.49
C PRO A 158 3.60 0.35 -13.71
N ILE A 159 2.75 0.23 -14.72
CA ILE A 159 2.85 1.06 -15.94
C ILE A 159 2.74 2.56 -15.60
N PRO A 160 1.67 3.04 -14.88
CA PRO A 160 1.56 4.46 -14.54
C PRO A 160 2.70 4.95 -13.64
N THR A 161 3.12 4.13 -12.68
CA THR A 161 4.24 4.46 -11.78
C THR A 161 5.52 4.72 -12.56
N LYS A 162 5.85 3.86 -13.53
CA LYS A 162 7.05 4.03 -14.35
C LYS A 162 6.96 5.27 -15.25
N VAL A 163 5.78 5.55 -15.82
CA VAL A 163 5.54 6.78 -16.59
C VAL A 163 5.77 8.00 -15.71
N MET A 164 5.18 8.03 -14.52
CA MET A 164 5.34 9.14 -13.58
C MET A 164 6.79 9.34 -13.16
N MET A 165 7.49 8.28 -12.79
CA MET A 165 8.89 8.36 -12.34
C MET A 165 9.83 8.81 -13.45
N ASN A 166 9.65 8.33 -14.69
CA ASN A 166 10.41 8.83 -15.85
C ASN A 166 10.14 10.32 -16.11
N LEU A 167 8.88 10.76 -15.98
CA LEU A 167 8.50 12.17 -16.12
C LEU A 167 9.17 13.07 -15.06
N LEU A 168 9.31 12.55 -13.83
CA LEU A 168 10.00 13.23 -12.73
C LEU A 168 11.53 13.19 -12.84
N GLY A 169 12.09 12.59 -13.90
CA GLY A 169 13.52 12.54 -14.16
C GLY A 169 14.24 11.32 -13.58
N PHE A 170 13.52 10.38 -12.99
CA PHE A 170 14.09 9.09 -12.57
C PHE A 170 14.10 8.12 -13.76
N ASN A 171 15.28 7.76 -14.23
CA ASN A 171 15.41 6.85 -15.37
C ASN A 171 15.14 5.39 -14.96
N VAL A 172 13.86 5.05 -14.78
CA VAL A 172 13.42 3.70 -14.36
C VAL A 172 13.08 2.78 -15.54
N GLY A 173 13.15 3.29 -16.76
CA GLY A 173 12.79 2.55 -17.99
C GLY A 173 11.30 2.19 -18.06
N ASN A 174 10.94 1.36 -19.03
CA ASN A 174 9.58 0.84 -19.19
C ASN A 174 9.36 -0.44 -18.40
N GLY A 175 8.12 -0.91 -18.32
CA GLY A 175 7.80 -2.24 -17.82
C GLY A 175 8.42 -3.33 -18.69
N ARG A 176 8.42 -4.57 -18.18
CA ARG A 176 8.73 -5.76 -18.98
C ARG A 176 7.43 -6.33 -19.56
N PRO A 177 7.45 -6.98 -20.75
CA PRO A 177 6.27 -7.67 -21.24
C PRO A 177 5.68 -8.64 -20.19
N PRO A 178 4.37 -8.69 -20.06
CA PRO A 178 3.32 -8.02 -20.86
C PRO A 178 2.94 -6.62 -20.34
N MET A 179 3.74 -5.99 -19.46
CA MET A 179 3.47 -4.70 -18.79
C MET A 179 4.32 -3.56 -19.38
N ASP A 180 4.67 -3.64 -20.66
CA ASP A 180 5.58 -2.70 -21.35
C ASP A 180 4.88 -1.67 -22.22
N THR A 181 3.59 -1.87 -22.50
CA THR A 181 2.80 -0.98 -23.35
C THR A 181 2.24 0.18 -22.51
N VAL A 182 2.56 1.41 -22.92
CA VAL A 182 2.01 2.64 -22.34
C VAL A 182 0.79 3.06 -23.15
N PRO A 183 -0.42 3.10 -22.57
CA PRO A 183 -1.62 3.56 -23.27
C PRO A 183 -1.52 5.03 -23.71
N GLU A 184 -2.23 5.34 -24.80
CA GLU A 184 -2.37 6.73 -25.28
C GLU A 184 -2.98 7.63 -24.18
N GLY A 185 -2.49 8.86 -24.06
CA GLY A 185 -2.97 9.83 -23.08
C GLY A 185 -2.44 9.65 -21.64
N LEU A 186 -1.75 8.54 -21.33
CA LEU A 186 -1.27 8.29 -19.96
C LEU A 186 -0.16 9.27 -19.56
N VAL A 187 0.72 9.66 -20.49
CA VAL A 187 1.79 10.63 -20.24
C VAL A 187 1.22 12.01 -19.98
N GLU A 188 0.26 12.44 -20.77
CA GLU A 188 -0.44 13.74 -20.63
C GLU A 188 -1.18 13.81 -19.30
N LYS A 189 -1.81 12.71 -18.87
CA LYS A 189 -2.46 12.61 -17.55
C LYS A 189 -1.44 12.73 -16.42
N ALA A 190 -0.30 12.08 -16.52
CA ALA A 190 0.80 12.22 -15.56
C ALA A 190 1.29 13.67 -15.46
N GLN A 191 1.49 14.34 -16.61
CA GLN A 191 1.90 15.76 -16.67
C GLN A 191 0.91 16.68 -15.97
N SER A 192 -0.39 16.45 -16.16
CA SER A 192 -1.45 17.21 -15.49
C SER A 192 -1.37 17.08 -13.96
N ILE A 193 -1.18 15.85 -13.45
CA ILE A 193 -1.06 15.59 -12.01
C ILE A 193 0.18 16.30 -11.44
N VAL A 194 1.34 16.17 -12.07
CA VAL A 194 2.58 16.84 -11.61
C VAL A 194 2.39 18.36 -11.58
N SER A 195 1.77 18.94 -12.61
CA SER A 195 1.52 20.38 -12.68
C SER A 195 0.60 20.87 -11.56
N ALA A 196 -0.44 20.10 -11.22
CA ALA A 196 -1.37 20.42 -10.13
C ALA A 196 -0.68 20.34 -8.75
N THR A 197 0.18 19.34 -8.54
CA THR A 197 0.91 19.16 -7.29
C THR A 197 1.93 20.28 -7.05
N ILE A 198 2.67 20.70 -8.08
CA ILE A 198 3.64 21.81 -7.99
C ILE A 198 2.92 23.13 -7.66
N VAL A 199 1.77 23.41 -8.28
CA VAL A 199 0.99 24.64 -7.99
C VAL A 199 0.43 24.60 -6.57
N GLY A 200 -0.03 23.46 -6.09
CA GLY A 200 -0.52 23.28 -4.73
C GLY A 200 0.57 23.54 -3.66
N SER A 201 1.79 23.05 -3.89
CA SER A 201 2.91 23.23 -2.96
C SER A 201 3.40 24.68 -2.88
N GLN A 202 3.24 25.49 -3.93
CA GLN A 202 3.60 26.90 -3.93
C GLN A 202 2.55 27.80 -3.22
N MET A 203 1.28 27.37 -3.18
CA MET A 203 0.22 28.12 -2.48
C MET A 203 0.15 27.85 -0.98
N GLY A 204 0.74 26.75 -0.50
CA GLY A 204 0.78 26.38 0.93
C GLY A 204 1.94 27.00 1.71
N SER A 205 2.83 27.75 1.06
CA SER A 205 4.01 28.40 1.67
C SER A 205 3.90 29.95 1.77
N ALA A 206 2.69 30.51 1.65
CA ALA A 206 2.40 31.94 1.75
C ALA A 206 1.62 32.28 3.04
#